data_e96740e5738d7a55629896b158b5cc86
#
_entry.id   e96740e5738d7a55629896b158b5cc86
#
_cell.length_a   1.000
_cell.length_b   1.000
_cell.length_c   1.000
_cell.angle_alpha   90.00
_cell.angle_beta   90.00
_cell.angle_gamma   90.00
#
_symmetry.space_group_name_H-M   'P 1'
#
loop_
_entity.id
_entity.type
_entity.pdbx_description
1 polymer ?
#
loop_
_entity_poly.entity_id
_entity_poly.type
_entity_poly.pdbx_seq_one_letter_code
_entity_poly.pdbx_strand_id
1 'polypeptide(L)'
;MKNYLMAIDAGTGSVRAVLFDLKGNQIGCSQHEWTHNEDPRFPGSMDFDWKYNWELASGCVRNVLAETKIDPAEIAAISTTCMREGILLYDKDGNEIWACANVDARSNDEVAELIRMNPDLELELYKKSGQSYALNAIPRILWVKNNMPDIYEKTAKIGMFNDWLIYKLTGVLAVEPSNGSTTGLLDLQTRTW
;
A
#
# COMPACT_ATOMS: atom_id res chain seq x y z
N MET A 1 1.31 32.25 -3.14
CA MET A 1 -0.08 31.91 -2.74
C MET A 1 -0.26 30.41 -3.01
N LYS A 2 -1.03 29.66 -2.20
CA LYS A 2 -1.21 28.22 -2.43
C LYS A 2 -2.38 27.99 -3.39
N ASN A 3 -2.07 27.60 -4.62
CA ASN A 3 -3.00 27.61 -5.75
C ASN A 3 -3.27 26.21 -6.33
N TYR A 4 -2.52 25.19 -5.89
CA TYR A 4 -2.56 23.87 -6.50
C TYR A 4 -2.74 22.76 -5.48
N LEU A 5 -3.28 21.63 -5.94
CA LEU A 5 -3.40 20.36 -5.21
C LEU A 5 -2.66 19.30 -6.00
N MET A 6 -2.04 18.36 -5.29
CA MET A 6 -1.36 17.22 -5.91
C MET A 6 -1.98 15.90 -5.43
N ALA A 7 -2.21 14.98 -6.35
CA ALA A 7 -2.56 13.59 -6.06
C ALA A 7 -1.41 12.67 -6.50
N ILE A 8 -1.06 11.70 -5.66
CA ILE A 8 -0.14 10.60 -6.01
C ILE A 8 -0.95 9.31 -6.00
N ASP A 9 -0.97 8.63 -7.14
CA ASP A 9 -1.73 7.39 -7.34
C ASP A 9 -0.76 6.23 -7.63
N ALA A 10 -0.70 5.27 -6.72
CA ALA A 10 0.13 4.07 -6.80
C ALA A 10 -0.73 2.86 -7.21
N GLY A 11 -1.02 2.74 -8.50
CA GLY A 11 -1.78 1.61 -9.06
C GLY A 11 -0.97 0.32 -9.11
N THR A 12 -1.60 -0.78 -9.55
CA THR A 12 -0.93 -2.09 -9.66
C THR A 12 0.25 -2.07 -10.64
N GLY A 13 0.12 -1.42 -11.79
CA GLY A 13 1.15 -1.42 -12.84
C GLY A 13 1.85 -0.09 -13.04
N SER A 14 1.53 0.94 -12.29
CA SER A 14 2.15 2.27 -12.44
C SER A 14 1.94 3.16 -11.25
N VAL A 15 2.80 4.19 -11.14
CA VAL A 15 2.62 5.32 -10.23
C VAL A 15 2.53 6.61 -11.03
N ARG A 16 1.68 7.54 -10.59
CA ARG A 16 1.58 8.86 -11.20
C ARG A 16 1.41 9.96 -10.17
N ALA A 17 1.93 11.14 -10.49
CA ALA A 17 1.63 12.38 -9.80
C ALA A 17 0.81 13.28 -10.73
N VAL A 18 -0.31 13.77 -10.22
CA VAL A 18 -1.26 14.62 -10.95
C VAL A 18 -1.41 15.95 -10.22
N LEU A 19 -1.26 17.04 -10.93
CA LEU A 19 -1.39 18.40 -10.42
C LEU A 19 -2.71 19.00 -10.87
N PHE A 20 -3.43 19.59 -9.94
CA PHE A 20 -4.73 20.25 -10.18
C PHE A 20 -4.70 21.70 -9.71
N ASP A 21 -5.48 22.56 -10.37
CA ASP A 21 -5.85 23.86 -9.81
C ASP A 21 -6.94 23.66 -8.72
N LEU A 22 -7.26 24.75 -8.00
CA LEU A 22 -8.29 24.73 -6.96
C LEU A 22 -9.73 24.57 -7.51
N LYS A 23 -9.91 24.61 -8.83
CA LYS A 23 -11.19 24.32 -9.50
C LYS A 23 -11.34 22.86 -9.92
N GLY A 24 -10.27 22.04 -9.73
CA GLY A 24 -10.24 20.64 -10.11
C GLY A 24 -9.81 20.40 -11.56
N ASN A 25 -9.33 21.41 -12.27
CA ASN A 25 -8.76 21.19 -13.59
C ASN A 25 -7.37 20.58 -13.47
N GLN A 26 -7.10 19.50 -14.22
CA GLN A 26 -5.78 18.91 -14.30
C GLN A 26 -4.83 19.85 -15.05
N ILE A 27 -3.72 20.20 -14.39
CA ILE A 27 -2.67 21.10 -14.92
C ILE A 27 -1.53 20.30 -15.52
N GLY A 28 -1.19 19.16 -14.94
CA GLY A 28 -0.13 18.29 -15.41
C GLY A 28 -0.21 16.90 -14.81
N CYS A 29 0.49 15.95 -15.43
CA CYS A 29 0.58 14.57 -14.97
C CYS A 29 1.91 13.99 -15.41
N SER A 30 2.60 13.30 -14.50
CA SER A 30 3.75 12.46 -14.84
C SER A 30 3.50 11.06 -14.30
N GLN A 31 3.83 10.04 -15.10
CA GLN A 31 3.60 8.63 -14.78
C GLN A 31 4.84 7.80 -15.11
N HIS A 32 5.09 6.79 -14.28
CA HIS A 32 6.04 5.70 -14.55
C HIS A 32 5.33 4.36 -14.37
N GLU A 33 5.60 3.44 -15.27
CA GLU A 33 5.25 2.04 -15.07
C GLU A 33 6.21 1.39 -14.08
N TRP A 34 5.70 0.43 -13.31
CA TRP A 34 6.49 -0.44 -12.46
C TRP A 34 6.03 -1.88 -12.59
N THR A 35 6.89 -2.80 -12.23
CA THR A 35 6.62 -4.22 -12.24
C THR A 35 6.88 -4.81 -10.85
N HIS A 36 6.21 -5.91 -10.58
CA HIS A 36 6.45 -6.69 -9.36
C HIS A 36 7.26 -7.92 -9.75
N ASN A 37 8.19 -8.31 -8.89
CA ASN A 37 9.10 -9.41 -9.17
C ASN A 37 8.58 -10.68 -8.48
N GLU A 38 8.50 -11.77 -9.25
CA GLU A 38 8.27 -13.09 -8.69
C GLU A 38 9.60 -13.65 -8.14
N ASP A 39 9.59 -14.15 -6.90
CA ASP A 39 10.69 -14.95 -6.37
C ASP A 39 10.49 -16.41 -6.80
N PRO A 40 11.40 -16.98 -7.60
CA PRO A 40 11.25 -18.37 -8.10
C PRO A 40 11.13 -19.44 -7.01
N ARG A 41 11.54 -19.13 -5.76
CA ARG A 41 11.38 -20.01 -4.61
C ARG A 41 9.94 -20.06 -4.11
N PHE A 42 9.14 -19.04 -4.44
CA PHE A 42 7.79 -18.85 -3.94
C PHE A 42 6.84 -18.51 -5.11
N PRO A 43 6.39 -19.53 -5.86
CA PRO A 43 5.51 -19.32 -7.00
C PRO A 43 4.25 -18.51 -6.65
N GLY A 44 3.89 -17.56 -7.50
CA GLY A 44 2.79 -16.63 -7.26
C GLY A 44 3.15 -15.43 -6.39
N SER A 45 4.42 -15.32 -5.97
CA SER A 45 4.88 -14.12 -5.25
C SER A 45 4.95 -12.91 -6.18
N MET A 46 4.63 -11.74 -5.64
CA MET A 46 4.73 -10.46 -6.33
C MET A 46 5.36 -9.44 -5.36
N ASP A 47 6.69 -9.51 -5.26
CA ASP A 47 7.46 -8.63 -4.38
C ASP A 47 7.38 -7.18 -4.84
N PHE A 48 7.25 -6.27 -3.90
CA PHE A 48 7.26 -4.84 -4.15
C PHE A 48 8.59 -4.23 -3.72
N ASP A 49 9.39 -3.78 -4.69
CA ASP A 49 10.63 -3.06 -4.41
C ASP A 49 10.32 -1.62 -3.97
N TRP A 50 10.11 -1.44 -2.66
CA TRP A 50 9.74 -0.13 -2.09
C TRP A 50 10.82 0.93 -2.27
N LYS A 51 12.10 0.56 -2.41
CA LYS A 51 13.18 1.52 -2.63
C LYS A 51 13.14 2.07 -4.05
N TYR A 52 13.14 1.18 -5.03
CA TYR A 52 13.07 1.56 -6.44
C TYR A 52 11.74 2.28 -6.76
N ASN A 53 10.63 1.76 -6.25
CA ASN A 53 9.30 2.34 -6.50
C ASN A 53 9.12 3.70 -5.82
N TRP A 54 9.82 3.98 -4.71
CA TRP A 54 9.88 5.34 -4.16
C TRP A 54 10.61 6.31 -5.09
N GLU A 55 11.69 5.88 -5.74
CA GLU A 55 12.38 6.72 -6.73
C GLU A 55 11.47 7.05 -7.91
N LEU A 56 10.67 6.09 -8.38
CA LEU A 56 9.69 6.32 -9.44
C LEU A 56 8.58 7.29 -8.99
N ALA A 57 8.00 7.08 -7.81
CA ALA A 57 6.95 7.94 -7.27
C ALA A 57 7.44 9.39 -7.06
N SER A 58 8.59 9.54 -6.41
CA SER A 58 9.20 10.86 -6.22
C SER A 58 9.65 11.49 -7.54
N GLY A 59 10.06 10.67 -8.51
CA GLY A 59 10.36 11.08 -9.88
C GLY A 59 9.15 11.70 -10.58
N CYS A 60 7.97 11.06 -10.48
CA CYS A 60 6.72 11.62 -11.03
C CYS A 60 6.43 13.02 -10.47
N VAL A 61 6.62 13.21 -9.16
CA VAL A 61 6.42 14.52 -8.52
C VAL A 61 7.40 15.56 -9.06
N ARG A 62 8.69 15.22 -9.16
CA ARG A 62 9.70 16.13 -9.71
C ARG A 62 9.43 16.48 -11.17
N ASN A 63 9.05 15.50 -11.98
CA ASN A 63 8.78 15.69 -13.39
C ASN A 63 7.57 16.61 -13.65
N VAL A 64 6.44 16.35 -12.98
CA VAL A 64 5.25 17.18 -13.18
C VAL A 64 5.47 18.62 -12.75
N LEU A 65 6.25 18.87 -11.68
CA LEU A 65 6.61 20.21 -11.26
C LEU A 65 7.55 20.90 -12.26
N ALA A 66 8.53 20.18 -12.80
CA ALA A 66 9.47 20.70 -13.80
C ALA A 66 8.75 21.05 -15.12
N GLU A 67 7.86 20.20 -15.59
CA GLU A 67 7.10 20.39 -16.82
C GLU A 67 6.10 21.55 -16.73
N THR A 68 5.42 21.67 -15.60
CA THR A 68 4.45 22.75 -15.37
C THR A 68 5.10 24.06 -14.92
N LYS A 69 6.38 24.03 -14.49
CA LYS A 69 7.13 25.15 -13.91
C LYS A 69 6.47 25.77 -12.68
N ILE A 70 5.66 24.96 -11.96
CA ILE A 70 4.98 25.40 -10.75
C ILE A 70 5.95 25.28 -9.57
N ASP A 71 6.02 26.34 -8.77
CA ASP A 71 6.79 26.34 -7.54
C ASP A 71 6.16 25.36 -6.51
N PRO A 72 6.91 24.39 -5.95
CA PRO A 72 6.42 23.50 -4.90
C PRO A 72 5.75 24.24 -3.73
N ALA A 73 6.19 25.47 -3.42
CA ALA A 73 5.60 26.31 -2.38
C ALA A 73 4.14 26.72 -2.69
N GLU A 74 3.69 26.62 -3.93
CA GLU A 74 2.31 26.87 -4.33
C GLU A 74 1.38 25.66 -4.15
N ILE A 75 1.91 24.48 -3.83
CA ILE A 75 1.09 23.30 -3.52
C ILE A 75 0.43 23.49 -2.15
N ALA A 76 -0.89 23.48 -2.13
CA ALA A 76 -1.67 23.65 -0.91
C ALA A 76 -1.74 22.36 -0.09
N ALA A 77 -1.91 21.21 -0.77
CA ALA A 77 -1.98 19.90 -0.16
C ALA A 77 -1.60 18.79 -1.14
N ILE A 78 -1.16 17.67 -0.59
CA ILE A 78 -0.93 16.42 -1.30
C ILE A 78 -1.83 15.35 -0.69
N SER A 79 -2.47 14.55 -1.54
CA SER A 79 -3.20 13.34 -1.12
C SER A 79 -2.71 12.14 -1.91
N THR A 80 -2.91 10.95 -1.36
CA THR A 80 -2.47 9.71 -1.99
C THR A 80 -3.65 8.77 -2.17
N THR A 81 -3.57 7.94 -3.21
CA THR A 81 -4.40 6.75 -3.40
C THR A 81 -3.52 5.61 -3.90
N CYS A 82 -3.97 4.37 -3.77
CA CYS A 82 -3.16 3.24 -4.15
C CYS A 82 -3.97 2.01 -4.55
N MET A 83 -3.28 1.01 -5.12
CA MET A 83 -3.79 -0.36 -5.16
C MET A 83 -4.14 -0.79 -3.74
N ARG A 84 -5.31 -1.40 -3.55
CA ARG A 84 -5.69 -2.01 -2.28
C ARG A 84 -5.01 -3.36 -2.10
N GLU A 85 -5.07 -3.92 -0.90
CA GLU A 85 -4.61 -5.27 -0.53
C GLU A 85 -3.08 -5.47 -0.55
N GLY A 86 -2.29 -4.62 -1.21
CA GLY A 86 -0.84 -4.63 -1.08
C GLY A 86 -0.41 -4.12 0.30
N ILE A 87 0.60 -4.76 0.89
CA ILE A 87 1.04 -4.46 2.26
C ILE A 87 2.56 -4.26 2.36
N LEU A 88 2.95 -3.45 3.34
CA LEU A 88 4.32 -3.32 3.81
C LEU A 88 4.40 -3.66 5.30
N LEU A 89 5.47 -4.33 5.68
CA LEU A 89 5.83 -4.59 7.08
C LEU A 89 6.98 -3.69 7.49
N TYR A 90 6.88 -3.16 8.70
CA TYR A 90 7.88 -2.24 9.26
C TYR A 90 8.42 -2.79 10.57
N ASP A 91 9.70 -2.54 10.81
CA ASP A 91 10.31 -2.80 12.12
C ASP A 91 9.91 -1.73 13.16
N LYS A 92 10.42 -1.89 14.39
CA LYS A 92 10.15 -0.96 15.50
C LYS A 92 10.66 0.46 15.24
N ASP A 93 11.67 0.62 14.38
CA ASP A 93 12.31 1.89 14.05
C ASP A 93 11.63 2.56 12.82
N GLY A 94 10.65 1.87 12.21
CA GLY A 94 9.89 2.36 11.06
C GLY A 94 10.55 2.09 9.72
N ASN A 95 11.55 1.19 9.67
CA ASN A 95 12.14 0.79 8.40
C ASN A 95 11.24 -0.24 7.72
N GLU A 96 11.07 -0.12 6.40
CA GLU A 96 10.40 -1.12 5.57
C GLU A 96 11.27 -2.40 5.54
N ILE A 97 10.71 -3.54 5.90
CA ILE A 97 11.42 -4.82 5.97
C ILE A 97 10.88 -5.89 5.04
N TRP A 98 9.64 -5.75 4.57
CA TRP A 98 9.02 -6.63 3.60
C TRP A 98 7.81 -5.96 2.95
N ALA A 99 7.51 -6.31 1.69
CA ALA A 99 6.34 -5.81 0.99
C ALA A 99 5.91 -6.75 -0.13
N CYS A 100 4.60 -6.82 -0.38
CA CYS A 100 4.06 -7.50 -1.55
C CYS A 100 2.92 -6.69 -2.18
N ALA A 101 2.77 -6.83 -3.50
CA ALA A 101 1.72 -6.18 -4.25
C ALA A 101 0.35 -6.84 -3.98
N ASN A 102 -0.72 -6.18 -4.42
CA ASN A 102 -2.08 -6.69 -4.29
C ASN A 102 -2.33 -8.01 -5.06
N VAL A 103 -1.62 -8.21 -6.16
CA VAL A 103 -1.70 -9.40 -7.03
C VAL A 103 -0.87 -10.59 -6.51
N ASP A 104 -0.26 -10.46 -5.34
CA ASP A 104 0.50 -11.52 -4.70
C ASP A 104 -0.41 -12.68 -4.27
N ALA A 105 -0.11 -13.88 -4.76
CA ALA A 105 -0.87 -15.11 -4.50
C ALA A 105 -0.06 -16.19 -3.73
N ARG A 106 1.13 -15.84 -3.20
CA ARG A 106 2.00 -16.81 -2.51
C ARG A 106 1.37 -17.47 -1.27
N SER A 107 0.38 -16.81 -0.65
CA SER A 107 -0.29 -17.27 0.58
C SER A 107 -1.55 -18.10 0.34
N ASN A 108 -1.73 -18.70 -0.84
CA ASN A 108 -2.92 -19.54 -1.13
C ASN A 108 -3.03 -20.74 -0.21
N ASP A 109 -1.93 -21.35 0.20
CA ASP A 109 -1.93 -22.48 1.12
C ASP A 109 -2.37 -22.05 2.53
N GLU A 110 -1.96 -20.88 2.97
CA GLU A 110 -2.39 -20.28 4.24
C GLU A 110 -3.88 -19.93 4.24
N VAL A 111 -4.43 -19.48 3.10
CA VAL A 111 -5.89 -19.30 2.95
C VAL A 111 -6.61 -20.63 3.17
N ALA A 112 -6.16 -21.71 2.51
CA ALA A 112 -6.77 -23.04 2.67
C ALA A 112 -6.61 -23.57 4.11
N GLU A 113 -5.49 -23.30 4.76
CA GLU A 113 -5.26 -23.66 6.16
C GLU A 113 -6.23 -22.93 7.09
N LEU A 114 -6.38 -21.62 6.97
CA LEU A 114 -7.28 -20.81 7.79
C LEU A 114 -8.73 -21.27 7.66
N ILE A 115 -9.20 -21.54 6.43
CA ILE A 115 -10.56 -22.07 6.19
C ILE A 115 -10.74 -23.44 6.85
N ARG A 116 -9.74 -24.32 6.78
CA ARG A 116 -9.80 -25.64 7.42
C ARG A 116 -9.81 -25.55 8.93
N MET A 117 -9.08 -24.60 9.53
CA MET A 117 -9.04 -24.41 10.99
C MET A 117 -10.36 -23.89 11.55
N ASN A 118 -10.98 -22.94 10.87
CA ASN A 118 -12.28 -22.39 11.25
C ASN A 118 -13.05 -21.90 10.01
N PRO A 119 -13.96 -22.75 9.47
CA PRO A 119 -14.73 -22.41 8.26
C PRO A 119 -15.63 -21.16 8.40
N ASP A 120 -16.04 -20.82 9.61
CA ASP A 120 -16.96 -19.71 9.86
C ASP A 120 -16.22 -18.35 10.04
N LEU A 121 -14.94 -18.39 10.37
CA LEU A 121 -14.16 -17.19 10.72
C LEU A 121 -14.04 -16.21 9.53
N GLU A 122 -13.89 -16.71 8.32
CA GLU A 122 -13.82 -15.84 7.14
C GLU A 122 -15.09 -14.98 7.00
N LEU A 123 -16.27 -15.59 7.18
CA LEU A 123 -17.54 -14.87 7.12
C LEU A 123 -17.69 -13.85 8.25
N GLU A 124 -17.21 -14.17 9.45
CA GLU A 124 -17.22 -13.26 10.59
C GLU A 124 -16.33 -12.03 10.33
N LEU A 125 -15.12 -12.25 9.82
CA LEU A 125 -14.20 -11.19 9.45
C LEU A 125 -14.71 -10.36 8.28
N TYR A 126 -15.28 -11.01 7.27
CA TYR A 126 -15.93 -10.33 6.14
C TYR A 126 -17.03 -9.38 6.59
N LYS A 127 -17.90 -9.79 7.54
CA LYS A 127 -18.95 -8.93 8.07
C LYS A 127 -18.41 -7.70 8.78
N LYS A 128 -17.20 -7.76 9.35
CA LYS A 128 -16.55 -6.65 10.05
C LYS A 128 -15.74 -5.76 9.12
N SER A 129 -14.92 -6.37 8.28
CA SER A 129 -13.92 -5.66 7.46
C SER A 129 -14.34 -5.45 6.00
N GLY A 130 -15.31 -6.24 5.51
CA GLY A 130 -15.70 -6.24 4.09
C GLY A 130 -14.73 -6.99 3.19
N GLN A 131 -13.76 -7.79 3.74
CA GLN A 131 -12.72 -8.43 2.95
C GLN A 131 -12.61 -9.94 3.23
N SER A 132 -12.41 -10.74 2.14
CA SER A 132 -12.17 -12.18 2.21
C SER A 132 -10.70 -12.52 2.47
N TYR A 133 -10.41 -13.76 2.88
CA TYR A 133 -9.03 -14.21 3.10
C TYR A 133 -8.14 -14.08 1.86
N ALA A 134 -8.63 -14.42 0.70
CA ALA A 134 -7.84 -14.40 -0.53
C ALA A 134 -7.21 -13.03 -0.83
N LEU A 135 -7.81 -11.95 -0.31
CA LEU A 135 -7.40 -10.59 -0.61
C LEU A 135 -6.87 -9.82 0.61
N ASN A 136 -7.03 -10.33 1.82
CA ASN A 136 -6.63 -9.59 3.02
C ASN A 136 -5.18 -9.86 3.47
N ALA A 137 -4.73 -9.15 4.49
CA ALA A 137 -3.37 -9.25 5.00
C ALA A 137 -3.12 -10.51 5.86
N ILE A 138 -4.16 -11.13 6.41
CA ILE A 138 -4.02 -12.22 7.40
C ILE A 138 -3.25 -13.42 6.83
N PRO A 139 -3.61 -14.02 5.67
CA PRO A 139 -2.85 -15.12 5.09
C PRO A 139 -1.42 -14.71 4.71
N ARG A 140 -1.22 -13.47 4.24
CA ARG A 140 0.13 -12.97 3.88
C ARG A 140 1.03 -12.85 5.11
N ILE A 141 0.50 -12.36 6.23
CA ILE A 141 1.23 -12.30 7.51
C ILE A 141 1.53 -13.72 8.01
N LEU A 142 0.57 -14.64 7.89
CA LEU A 142 0.78 -16.04 8.25
C LEU A 142 1.87 -16.68 7.38
N TRP A 143 1.85 -16.42 6.07
CA TRP A 143 2.90 -16.86 5.17
C TRP A 143 4.29 -16.32 5.59
N VAL A 144 4.39 -15.02 5.92
CA VAL A 144 5.65 -14.45 6.41
C VAL A 144 6.10 -15.13 7.70
N LYS A 145 5.18 -15.41 8.62
CA LYS A 145 5.48 -16.17 9.84
C LYS A 145 6.05 -17.56 9.56
N ASN A 146 5.46 -18.27 8.59
CA ASN A 146 5.85 -19.64 8.26
C ASN A 146 7.15 -19.72 7.46
N ASN A 147 7.37 -18.78 6.53
CA ASN A 147 8.46 -18.87 5.55
C ASN A 147 9.60 -17.87 5.79
N MET A 148 9.34 -16.79 6.54
CA MET A 148 10.31 -15.75 6.87
C MET A 148 10.25 -15.36 8.36
N PRO A 149 10.47 -16.28 9.30
CA PRO A 149 10.28 -16.04 10.73
C PRO A 149 11.09 -14.85 11.26
N ASP A 150 12.30 -14.64 10.74
CA ASP A 150 13.15 -13.49 11.13
C ASP A 150 12.52 -12.14 10.76
N ILE A 151 11.78 -12.08 9.67
CA ILE A 151 11.02 -10.88 9.25
C ILE A 151 9.79 -10.73 10.14
N TYR A 152 9.07 -11.83 10.37
CA TYR A 152 7.89 -11.82 11.25
C TYR A 152 8.22 -11.32 12.66
N GLU A 153 9.30 -11.80 13.26
CA GLU A 153 9.74 -11.41 14.61
C GLU A 153 10.15 -9.92 14.69
N LYS A 154 10.70 -9.38 13.62
CA LYS A 154 11.07 -7.96 13.55
C LYS A 154 9.90 -7.05 13.24
N THR A 155 8.77 -7.60 12.76
CA THR A 155 7.62 -6.81 12.36
C THR A 155 6.96 -6.18 13.59
N ALA A 156 6.88 -4.86 13.58
CA ALA A 156 6.24 -4.07 14.63
C ALA A 156 4.97 -3.37 14.12
N LYS A 157 4.89 -3.10 12.82
CA LYS A 157 3.75 -2.39 12.21
C LYS A 157 3.48 -2.92 10.81
N ILE A 158 2.21 -2.78 10.40
CA ILE A 158 1.75 -3.01 9.03
C ILE A 158 1.22 -1.70 8.46
N GLY A 159 1.43 -1.47 7.17
CA GLY A 159 0.84 -0.37 6.42
C GLY A 159 0.41 -0.81 5.04
N MET A 160 -0.51 -0.05 4.47
CA MET A 160 -0.95 -0.18 3.09
C MET A 160 -0.13 0.78 2.21
N PHE A 161 -0.27 0.70 0.87
CA PHE A 161 0.58 1.53 0.01
C PHE A 161 0.29 3.04 0.08
N ASN A 162 -0.95 3.47 0.33
CA ASN A 162 -1.17 4.89 0.57
C ASN A 162 -0.56 5.35 1.90
N ASP A 163 -0.58 4.49 2.93
CA ASP A 163 0.06 4.78 4.23
C ASP A 163 1.57 4.91 4.05
N TRP A 164 2.16 4.02 3.22
CA TRP A 164 3.57 4.09 2.85
C TRP A 164 3.92 5.40 2.14
N LEU A 165 3.14 5.81 1.13
CA LEU A 165 3.36 7.07 0.43
C LEU A 165 3.30 8.27 1.39
N ILE A 166 2.30 8.32 2.26
CA ILE A 166 2.18 9.38 3.26
C ILE A 166 3.33 9.32 4.27
N TYR A 167 3.72 8.11 4.69
CA TYR A 167 4.86 7.93 5.58
C TYR A 167 6.16 8.46 4.97
N LYS A 168 6.43 8.16 3.70
CA LYS A 168 7.61 8.68 2.97
C LYS A 168 7.60 10.20 2.86
N LEU A 169 6.43 10.82 2.76
CA LEU A 169 6.27 12.28 2.64
C LEU A 169 6.34 13.00 3.99
N THR A 170 5.89 12.38 5.07
CA THR A 170 5.63 13.07 6.36
C THR A 170 6.40 12.51 7.56
N GLY A 171 6.92 11.28 7.45
CA GLY A 171 7.46 10.53 8.59
C GLY A 171 6.40 9.99 9.56
N VAL A 172 5.10 10.15 9.24
CA VAL A 172 4.00 9.65 10.08
C VAL A 172 3.33 8.47 9.42
N LEU A 173 3.40 7.29 10.03
CA LEU A 173 2.67 6.11 9.60
C LEU A 173 1.27 6.13 10.22
N ALA A 174 0.27 6.38 9.39
CA ALA A 174 -1.13 6.40 9.77
C ALA A 174 -1.96 5.68 8.72
N VAL A 175 -3.01 4.99 9.16
CA VAL A 175 -3.90 4.21 8.31
C VAL A 175 -5.21 4.96 8.07
N GLU A 176 -5.63 5.00 6.82
CA GLU A 176 -6.94 5.49 6.41
C GLU A 176 -7.93 4.30 6.49
N PRO A 177 -9.12 4.46 7.13
CA PRO A 177 -10.01 3.34 7.44
C PRO A 177 -10.49 2.53 6.23
N SER A 178 -10.74 3.14 5.06
CA SER A 178 -11.24 2.41 3.89
C SER A 178 -10.18 1.46 3.33
N ASN A 179 -8.91 1.84 3.41
CA ASN A 179 -7.81 1.00 3.00
C ASN A 179 -7.39 0.04 4.13
N GLY A 180 -7.40 0.50 5.38
CA GLY A 180 -7.13 -0.34 6.55
C GLY A 180 -8.08 -1.54 6.66
N SER A 181 -9.34 -1.39 6.27
CA SER A 181 -10.31 -2.49 6.27
C SER A 181 -9.92 -3.64 5.34
N THR A 182 -9.23 -3.35 4.22
CA THR A 182 -8.78 -4.39 3.29
C THR A 182 -7.70 -5.30 3.88
N THR A 183 -7.13 -4.96 5.03
CA THR A 183 -6.29 -5.88 5.79
C THR A 183 -7.04 -7.09 6.37
N GLY A 184 -8.37 -7.00 6.50
CA GLY A 184 -9.18 -7.95 7.25
C GLY A 184 -9.09 -7.81 8.78
N LEU A 185 -8.29 -6.87 9.28
CA LEU A 185 -8.00 -6.69 10.70
C LEU A 185 -8.75 -5.50 11.31
N LEU A 186 -9.19 -4.53 10.50
CA LEU A 186 -9.92 -3.35 10.95
C LEU A 186 -11.44 -3.58 10.88
N ASP A 187 -12.13 -3.38 11.99
CA ASP A 187 -13.59 -3.33 12.04
C ASP A 187 -14.08 -1.97 11.53
N LEU A 188 -14.86 -1.99 10.43
CA LEU A 188 -15.36 -0.78 9.76
C LEU A 188 -16.38 -0.01 10.58
N GLN A 189 -17.13 -0.67 11.47
CA GLN A 189 -18.16 -0.01 12.27
C GLN A 189 -17.54 0.76 13.42
N THR A 190 -16.63 0.12 14.14
CA THR A 190 -15.95 0.71 15.30
C THR A 190 -14.71 1.51 14.91
N ARG A 191 -14.13 1.29 13.72
CA ARG A 191 -12.85 1.80 13.24
C ARG A 191 -11.69 1.48 14.18
N THR A 192 -11.73 0.27 14.75
CA THR A 192 -10.69 -0.27 15.63
C THR A 192 -10.09 -1.55 15.07
N TRP A 193 -8.87 -1.86 15.50
CA TRP A 193 -8.16 -3.09 15.17
C TRP A 193 -8.64 -4.27 16.01
#